data_2d4b3311b377a5e934ac5906d63aaea4
#
_entry.id   2d4b3311b377a5e934ac5906d63aaea4
#
_cell.length_a   1.000
_cell.length_b   1.000
_cell.length_c   1.000
_cell.angle_alpha   90.00
_cell.angle_beta   90.00
_cell.angle_gamma   90.00
#
_symmetry.space_group_name_H-M   'P 1'
#
loop_
_entity.id
_entity.type
_entity.pdbx_description
1 polymer ?
#
loop_
_entity_poly.entity_id
_entity_poly.type
_entity_poly.pdbx_seq_one_letter_code
_entity_poly.pdbx_strand_id
1 'polypeptide(L)'
;GSNLSALLAAADAGQLGARIVGVISNRPGALGLQNAAARGIATHVVDHRQFADRAQFDAALAEAIDAFAPQLVILAGFMRILGETFVRHYQGRLLNIHPSLLPAYPGLDTHRRALADGVRIHGCTVHFVTPALDHGPVIIQAAVPVLDGDDESTLAARVLAQEHRIYPQ
;
A
#
# COMPACT_ATOMS: atom_id res chain seq x y z
N GLY A 1 -1.00 4.96 8.36
CA GLY A 1 -1.81 3.99 7.67
C GLY A 1 -2.06 2.68 8.42
N SER A 2 -3.28 2.24 8.39
CA SER A 2 -3.72 1.00 9.05
C SER A 2 -3.02 -0.25 8.49
N ASN A 3 -2.75 -0.29 7.18
CA ASN A 3 -1.99 -1.38 6.56
C ASN A 3 -0.56 -1.50 7.10
N LEU A 4 0.14 -0.37 7.31
CA LEU A 4 1.43 -0.40 7.98
C LEU A 4 1.32 -0.95 9.40
N SER A 5 0.27 -0.57 10.14
CA SER A 5 0.04 -1.09 11.49
C SER A 5 -0.18 -2.59 11.50
N ALA A 6 -0.88 -3.14 10.50
CA ALA A 6 -1.06 -4.59 10.34
C ALA A 6 0.27 -5.31 10.05
N LEU A 7 1.11 -4.75 9.17
CA LEU A 7 2.45 -5.27 8.89
C LEU A 7 3.36 -5.25 10.13
N LEU A 8 3.35 -4.16 10.88
CA LEU A 8 4.12 -4.04 12.14
C LEU A 8 3.64 -5.05 13.20
N ALA A 9 2.32 -5.22 13.35
CA ALA A 9 1.76 -6.20 14.28
C ALA A 9 2.12 -7.64 13.89
N ALA A 10 2.10 -7.98 12.60
CA ALA A 10 2.53 -9.28 12.11
C ALA A 10 4.03 -9.52 12.33
N ALA A 11 4.86 -8.48 12.18
CA ALA A 11 6.28 -8.56 12.51
C ALA A 11 6.52 -8.80 14.00
N ASP A 12 5.81 -8.08 14.88
CA ASP A 12 5.88 -8.25 16.35
C ASP A 12 5.47 -9.69 16.76
N ALA A 13 4.50 -10.27 16.05
CA ALA A 13 4.02 -11.64 16.30
C ALA A 13 4.91 -12.72 15.64
N GLY A 14 5.97 -12.36 14.91
CA GLY A 14 6.83 -13.31 14.18
C GLY A 14 6.13 -13.98 12.98
N GLN A 15 5.06 -13.37 12.47
CA GLN A 15 4.21 -13.92 11.39
C GLN A 15 4.51 -13.32 10.01
N LEU A 16 5.33 -12.27 9.93
CA LEU A 16 5.59 -11.58 8.65
C LEU A 16 6.53 -12.37 7.71
N GLY A 17 7.33 -13.30 8.22
CA GLY A 17 8.33 -14.01 7.42
C GLY A 17 9.47 -13.13 6.87
N ALA A 18 9.50 -11.84 7.25
CA ALA A 18 10.45 -10.84 6.81
C ALA A 18 10.78 -9.84 7.93
N ARG A 19 11.90 -9.16 7.81
CA ARG A 19 12.29 -8.07 8.71
C ARG A 19 12.02 -6.72 8.07
N ILE A 20 11.31 -5.84 8.77
CA ILE A 20 11.12 -4.46 8.33
C ILE A 20 12.42 -3.70 8.62
N VAL A 21 13.13 -3.28 7.57
CA VAL A 21 14.44 -2.60 7.68
C VAL A 21 14.30 -1.08 7.80
N GLY A 22 13.18 -0.51 7.36
CA GLY A 22 12.91 0.90 7.46
C GLY A 22 11.47 1.25 7.08
N VAL A 23 11.00 2.39 7.56
CA VAL A 23 9.71 2.98 7.20
C VAL A 23 9.93 4.40 6.73
N ILE A 24 9.47 4.70 5.52
CA ILE A 24 9.60 6.02 4.91
C ILE A 24 8.22 6.65 4.74
N SER A 25 8.09 7.92 5.03
CA SER A 25 6.87 8.68 4.78
C SER A 25 7.16 9.96 4.00
N ASN A 26 6.22 10.35 3.15
CA ASN A 26 6.26 11.65 2.46
C ASN A 26 5.61 12.78 3.30
N ARG A 27 5.28 12.51 4.57
CA ARG A 27 4.73 13.49 5.50
C ARG A 27 5.48 13.41 6.83
N PRO A 28 6.11 14.52 7.29
CA PRO A 28 6.63 14.61 8.63
C PRO A 28 5.48 14.45 9.64
N GLY A 29 5.70 13.77 10.73
CA GLY A 29 4.67 13.55 11.76
C GLY A 29 3.64 12.48 11.43
N ALA A 30 3.81 11.71 10.36
CA ALA A 30 2.94 10.56 10.07
C ALA A 30 2.96 9.55 11.24
N LEU A 31 1.78 9.12 11.68
CA LEU A 31 1.63 8.18 12.80
C LEU A 31 2.38 6.87 12.57
N GLY A 32 2.50 6.45 11.30
CA GLY A 32 3.27 5.27 10.90
C GLY A 32 4.76 5.36 11.26
N LEU A 33 5.36 6.55 11.19
CA LEU A 33 6.76 6.76 11.59
C LEU A 33 6.91 6.61 13.11
N GLN A 34 5.99 7.16 13.89
CA GLN A 34 5.99 7.05 15.35
C GLN A 34 5.85 5.58 15.78
N ASN A 35 4.93 4.85 15.16
CA ASN A 35 4.70 3.42 15.44
C ASN A 35 5.92 2.55 15.09
N ALA A 36 6.62 2.88 14.01
CA ALA A 36 7.84 2.18 13.61
C ALA A 36 9.00 2.51 14.57
N ALA A 37 9.20 3.80 14.88
CA ALA A 37 10.25 4.25 15.81
C ALA A 37 10.09 3.63 17.21
N ALA A 38 8.86 3.52 17.72
CA ALA A 38 8.56 2.88 18.99
C ALA A 38 8.97 1.39 19.05
N ARG A 39 9.17 0.76 17.89
CA ARG A 39 9.65 -0.63 17.72
C ARG A 39 11.14 -0.71 17.38
N GLY A 40 11.87 0.41 17.43
CA GLY A 40 13.28 0.46 17.07
C GLY A 40 13.54 0.32 15.56
N ILE A 41 12.51 0.44 14.72
CA ILE A 41 12.65 0.41 13.26
C ILE A 41 13.10 1.79 12.79
N ALA A 42 14.12 1.81 11.94
CA ALA A 42 14.61 3.05 11.36
C ALA A 42 13.52 3.77 10.54
N THR A 43 13.46 5.08 10.67
CA THR A 43 12.46 5.90 9.97
C THR A 43 13.10 7.01 9.19
N HIS A 44 12.51 7.38 8.06
CA HIS A 44 12.98 8.50 7.24
C HIS A 44 11.79 9.29 6.68
N VAL A 45 12.01 10.58 6.42
CA VAL A 45 11.00 11.46 5.80
C VAL A 45 11.56 12.02 4.51
N VAL A 46 10.84 11.80 3.42
CA VAL A 46 11.07 12.47 2.13
C VAL A 46 9.85 13.35 1.88
N ASP A 47 9.90 14.60 2.34
CA ASP A 47 8.75 15.50 2.23
C ASP A 47 8.58 15.97 0.78
N HIS A 48 7.53 15.49 0.13
CA HIS A 48 7.24 15.79 -1.28
C HIS A 48 7.09 17.28 -1.59
N ARG A 49 6.80 18.12 -0.57
CA ARG A 49 6.64 19.58 -0.72
C ARG A 49 7.98 20.30 -0.91
N GLN A 50 9.10 19.64 -0.65
CA GLN A 50 10.44 20.19 -0.78
C GLN A 50 11.02 20.04 -2.20
N PHE A 51 10.28 19.39 -3.10
CA PHE A 51 10.72 19.12 -4.46
C PHE A 51 9.89 19.90 -5.48
N ALA A 52 10.54 20.40 -6.52
CA ALA A 52 9.88 21.20 -7.55
C ALA A 52 8.91 20.37 -8.40
N ASP A 53 9.22 19.08 -8.60
CA ASP A 53 8.43 18.19 -9.41
C ASP A 53 8.46 16.74 -8.88
N ARG A 54 7.65 15.89 -9.51
CA ARG A 54 7.55 14.48 -9.14
C ARG A 54 8.84 13.70 -9.39
N ALA A 55 9.57 14.00 -10.47
CA ALA A 55 10.76 13.24 -10.82
C ALA A 55 11.87 13.44 -9.79
N GLN A 56 12.03 14.66 -9.28
CA GLN A 56 12.98 14.97 -8.20
C GLN A 56 12.58 14.27 -6.89
N PHE A 57 11.29 14.30 -6.54
CA PHE A 57 10.78 13.58 -5.39
C PHE A 57 11.02 12.08 -5.49
N ASP A 58 10.68 11.46 -6.63
CA ASP A 58 10.83 10.03 -6.87
C ASP A 58 12.31 9.61 -6.80
N ALA A 59 13.24 10.44 -7.33
CA ALA A 59 14.67 10.18 -7.22
C ALA A 59 15.16 10.21 -5.76
N ALA A 60 14.77 11.22 -5.00
CA ALA A 60 15.13 11.32 -3.58
C ALA A 60 14.49 10.19 -2.75
N LEU A 61 13.26 9.78 -3.09
CA LEU A 61 12.59 8.64 -2.46
C LEU A 61 13.34 7.34 -2.76
N ALA A 62 13.77 7.12 -4.01
CA ALA A 62 14.55 5.95 -4.38
C ALA A 62 15.89 5.91 -3.64
N GLU A 63 16.62 7.01 -3.56
CA GLU A 63 17.87 7.11 -2.81
C GLU A 63 17.67 6.76 -1.33
N ALA A 64 16.62 7.29 -0.71
CA ALA A 64 16.29 7.01 0.68
C ALA A 64 15.91 5.52 0.91
N ILE A 65 15.22 4.89 -0.03
CA ILE A 65 14.88 3.46 0.03
C ILE A 65 16.14 2.61 -0.14
N ASP A 66 16.96 2.91 -1.14
CA ASP A 66 18.16 2.13 -1.46
C ASP A 66 19.20 2.16 -0.33
N ALA A 67 19.23 3.23 0.48
CA ALA A 67 20.06 3.31 1.68
C ALA A 67 19.74 2.22 2.72
N PHE A 68 18.53 1.66 2.72
CA PHE A 68 18.14 0.52 3.55
C PHE A 68 18.45 -0.84 2.92
N ALA A 69 18.87 -0.87 1.65
CA ALA A 69 19.14 -2.08 0.86
C ALA A 69 18.01 -3.15 0.97
N PRO A 70 16.72 -2.79 0.76
CA PRO A 70 15.62 -3.72 0.95
C PRO A 70 15.54 -4.73 -0.20
N GLN A 71 15.10 -5.96 0.12
CA GLN A 71 14.75 -6.96 -0.89
C GLN A 71 13.36 -6.70 -1.50
N LEU A 72 12.43 -6.17 -0.70
CA LEU A 72 11.07 -5.80 -1.11
C LEU A 72 10.75 -4.39 -0.65
N VAL A 73 10.01 -3.66 -1.46
CA VAL A 73 9.43 -2.35 -1.14
C VAL A 73 7.92 -2.48 -1.11
N ILE A 74 7.29 -2.06 -0.03
CA ILE A 74 5.86 -2.23 0.21
C ILE A 74 5.19 -0.87 0.34
N LEU A 75 4.20 -0.59 -0.51
CA LEU A 75 3.40 0.62 -0.46
C LEU A 75 2.23 0.43 0.52
N ALA A 76 2.26 1.10 1.65
CA ALA A 76 1.23 1.02 2.70
C ALA A 76 0.47 2.36 2.83
N GLY A 77 -0.61 2.52 2.07
CA GLY A 77 -1.38 3.77 2.05
C GLY A 77 -0.63 4.93 1.41
N PHE A 78 0.24 4.64 0.45
CA PHE A 78 0.93 5.65 -0.34
C PHE A 78 0.02 6.15 -1.46
N MET A 79 -0.38 7.42 -1.39
CA MET A 79 -1.44 7.99 -2.24
C MET A 79 -0.91 8.85 -3.41
N ARG A 80 0.38 8.73 -3.74
CA ARG A 80 0.98 9.46 -4.87
C ARG A 80 1.25 8.53 -6.03
N ILE A 81 1.13 9.05 -7.24
CA ILE A 81 1.52 8.32 -8.45
C ILE A 81 3.04 8.39 -8.57
N LEU A 82 3.68 7.24 -8.56
CA LEU A 82 5.11 7.07 -8.80
C LEU A 82 5.40 7.11 -10.31
N GLY A 83 6.49 7.72 -10.70
CA GLY A 83 6.92 7.79 -12.09
C GLY A 83 7.45 6.46 -12.61
N GLU A 84 7.44 6.30 -13.93
CA GLU A 84 7.86 5.07 -14.59
C GLU A 84 9.30 4.67 -14.24
N THR A 85 10.22 5.64 -14.16
CA THR A 85 11.63 5.39 -13.79
C THR A 85 11.74 4.76 -12.41
N PHE A 86 11.01 5.29 -11.41
CA PHE A 86 10.96 4.73 -10.07
C PHE A 86 10.39 3.30 -10.07
N VAL A 87 9.27 3.10 -10.75
CA VAL A 87 8.61 1.78 -10.80
C VAL A 87 9.52 0.74 -11.48
N ARG A 88 10.20 1.11 -12.56
CA ARG A 88 11.17 0.22 -13.23
C ARG A 88 12.38 -0.11 -12.37
N HIS A 89 12.87 0.84 -11.56
CA HIS A 89 13.96 0.61 -10.62
C HIS A 89 13.65 -0.48 -9.59
N TYR A 90 12.38 -0.55 -9.16
CA TYR A 90 11.90 -1.57 -8.21
C TYR A 90 11.08 -2.68 -8.88
N GLN A 91 11.21 -2.89 -10.19
CA GLN A 91 10.45 -3.91 -10.90
C GLN A 91 10.65 -5.30 -10.28
N GLY A 92 9.54 -6.01 -10.06
CA GLY A 92 9.52 -7.36 -9.46
C GLY A 92 9.73 -7.37 -7.94
N ARG A 93 9.89 -6.22 -7.29
CA ARG A 93 10.06 -6.10 -5.83
C ARG A 93 9.32 -4.91 -5.19
N LEU A 94 8.40 -4.29 -5.91
CA LEU A 94 7.52 -3.23 -5.42
C LEU A 94 6.09 -3.76 -5.35
N LEU A 95 5.52 -3.78 -4.15
CA LEU A 95 4.19 -4.31 -3.87
C LEU A 95 3.23 -3.19 -3.47
N ASN A 96 1.96 -3.36 -3.86
CA ASN A 96 0.87 -2.51 -3.41
C ASN A 96 -0.34 -3.35 -3.04
N ILE A 97 -1.18 -2.82 -2.16
CA ILE A 97 -2.52 -3.34 -1.91
C ILE A 97 -3.55 -2.36 -2.45
N HIS A 98 -4.48 -2.87 -3.25
CA HIS A 98 -5.53 -2.09 -3.89
C HIS A 98 -6.91 -2.55 -3.40
N PRO A 99 -7.81 -1.63 -3.02
CA PRO A 99 -9.08 -1.97 -2.40
C PRO A 99 -10.15 -2.35 -3.43
N SER A 100 -9.83 -3.26 -4.35
CA SER A 100 -10.76 -3.93 -5.26
C SER A 100 -10.24 -5.30 -5.68
N LEU A 101 -11.08 -6.11 -6.32
CA LEU A 101 -10.69 -7.36 -6.98
C LEU A 101 -10.18 -7.03 -8.40
N LEU A 102 -8.93 -6.64 -8.52
CA LEU A 102 -8.33 -6.35 -9.83
C LEU A 102 -8.51 -7.54 -10.79
N PRO A 103 -8.80 -7.29 -12.08
CA PRO A 103 -8.74 -6.03 -12.81
C PRO A 103 -10.00 -5.15 -12.68
N ALA A 104 -10.98 -5.51 -11.85
CA ALA A 104 -12.14 -4.66 -11.60
C ALA A 104 -11.76 -3.44 -10.76
N TYR A 105 -12.31 -2.28 -11.09
CA TYR A 105 -12.17 -1.02 -10.35
C TYR A 105 -10.72 -0.58 -10.09
N PRO A 106 -9.86 -0.44 -11.12
CA PRO A 106 -8.57 0.20 -10.96
C PRO A 106 -8.74 1.68 -10.62
N GLY A 107 -7.73 2.29 -10.00
CA GLY A 107 -7.75 3.71 -9.63
C GLY A 107 -8.56 4.02 -8.38
N LEU A 108 -9.13 5.22 -8.32
CA LEU A 108 -9.78 5.77 -7.13
C LEU A 108 -11.24 5.33 -6.99
N ASP A 109 -11.82 5.61 -5.81
CA ASP A 109 -13.26 5.47 -5.49
C ASP A 109 -13.84 4.05 -5.71
N THR A 110 -13.05 3.03 -5.44
CA THR A 110 -13.40 1.64 -5.76
C THR A 110 -14.69 1.18 -5.09
N HIS A 111 -14.89 1.51 -3.81
CA HIS A 111 -16.09 1.12 -3.05
C HIS A 111 -17.33 1.80 -3.58
N ARG A 112 -17.27 3.12 -3.84
CA ARG A 112 -18.37 3.88 -4.41
C ARG A 112 -18.78 3.35 -5.79
N ARG A 113 -17.79 3.03 -6.62
CA ARG A 113 -18.02 2.48 -7.97
C ARG A 113 -18.65 1.09 -7.91
N ALA A 114 -18.12 0.22 -7.03
CA ALA A 114 -18.67 -1.11 -6.81
C ALA A 114 -20.14 -1.08 -6.34
N LEU A 115 -20.48 -0.17 -5.41
CA LEU A 115 -21.85 0.03 -4.96
C LEU A 115 -22.75 0.56 -6.08
N ALA A 116 -22.28 1.53 -6.87
CA ALA A 116 -23.04 2.10 -7.98
C ALA A 116 -23.33 1.07 -9.08
N ASP A 117 -22.39 0.16 -9.35
CA ASP A 117 -22.57 -0.92 -10.32
C ASP A 117 -23.42 -2.09 -9.79
N GLY A 118 -23.76 -2.08 -8.49
CA GLY A 118 -24.61 -3.10 -7.88
C GLY A 118 -23.97 -4.49 -7.81
N VAL A 119 -22.64 -4.59 -7.78
CA VAL A 119 -21.94 -5.88 -7.64
C VAL A 119 -22.23 -6.50 -6.28
N ARG A 120 -22.23 -7.81 -6.20
CA ARG A 120 -22.46 -8.57 -4.96
C ARG A 120 -21.20 -9.04 -4.27
N ILE A 121 -20.06 -8.96 -4.97
CA ILE A 121 -18.73 -9.32 -4.47
C ILE A 121 -17.78 -8.18 -4.76
N HIS A 122 -17.03 -7.78 -3.75
CA HIS A 122 -15.94 -6.82 -3.82
C HIS A 122 -14.73 -7.37 -3.05
N GLY A 123 -13.65 -6.59 -2.85
CA GLY A 123 -12.52 -7.08 -2.08
C GLY A 123 -11.26 -6.24 -2.24
N CYS A 124 -10.11 -6.89 -2.07
CA CYS A 124 -8.80 -6.28 -2.20
C CYS A 124 -7.81 -7.22 -2.91
N THR A 125 -6.77 -6.61 -3.46
CA THR A 125 -5.72 -7.28 -4.24
C THR A 125 -4.35 -6.81 -3.81
N VAL A 126 -3.46 -7.72 -3.46
CA VAL A 126 -2.02 -7.48 -3.37
C VAL A 126 -1.40 -7.81 -4.72
N HIS A 127 -0.64 -6.90 -5.28
CA HIS A 127 -0.05 -7.07 -6.60
C HIS A 127 1.33 -6.43 -6.69
N PHE A 128 2.14 -6.87 -7.65
CA PHE A 128 3.34 -6.15 -8.05
C PHE A 128 2.97 -4.86 -8.78
N VAL A 129 3.67 -3.77 -8.46
CA VAL A 129 3.49 -2.49 -9.14
C VAL A 129 4.23 -2.50 -10.47
N THR A 130 3.54 -2.08 -11.52
CA THR A 130 4.08 -1.86 -12.86
C THR A 130 3.80 -0.43 -13.32
N PRO A 131 4.42 0.07 -14.41
CA PRO A 131 4.12 1.40 -14.93
C PRO A 131 2.65 1.61 -15.31
N ALA A 132 1.93 0.54 -15.68
CA ALA A 132 0.48 0.60 -15.89
C ALA A 132 -0.23 0.55 -14.54
N LEU A 133 -1.08 1.56 -14.28
CA LEU A 133 -1.79 1.71 -13.00
C LEU A 133 -2.64 0.47 -12.70
N ASP A 134 -2.39 -0.14 -11.54
CA ASP A 134 -3.14 -1.30 -11.00
C ASP A 134 -3.24 -2.50 -11.98
N HIS A 135 -2.23 -2.68 -12.83
CA HIS A 135 -2.20 -3.75 -13.86
C HIS A 135 -1.07 -4.78 -13.65
N GLY A 136 -0.36 -4.72 -12.54
CA GLY A 136 0.73 -5.66 -12.27
C GLY A 136 0.24 -7.05 -11.88
N PRO A 137 1.13 -8.06 -11.92
CA PRO A 137 0.81 -9.43 -11.52
C PRO A 137 0.22 -9.50 -10.11
N VAL A 138 -0.91 -10.21 -9.99
CA VAL A 138 -1.62 -10.44 -8.73
C VAL A 138 -0.88 -11.49 -7.91
N ILE A 139 -0.73 -11.23 -6.62
CA ILE A 139 -0.11 -12.16 -5.64
C ILE A 139 -1.20 -12.87 -4.84
N ILE A 140 -2.11 -12.10 -4.24
CA ILE A 140 -3.21 -12.64 -3.41
C ILE A 140 -4.41 -11.69 -3.47
N GLN A 141 -5.60 -12.25 -3.40
CA GLN A 141 -6.84 -11.51 -3.33
C GLN A 141 -7.71 -12.03 -2.18
N ALA A 142 -8.52 -11.14 -1.61
CA ALA A 142 -9.57 -11.51 -0.67
C ALA A 142 -10.89 -10.88 -1.10
N ALA A 143 -11.93 -11.72 -1.20
CA ALA A 143 -13.28 -11.29 -1.55
C ALA A 143 -14.11 -11.04 -0.31
N VAL A 144 -15.02 -10.07 -0.40
CA VAL A 144 -16.05 -9.78 0.61
C VAL A 144 -17.42 -9.65 -0.06
N PRO A 145 -18.51 -10.03 0.63
CA PRO A 145 -19.86 -9.76 0.12
C PRO A 145 -20.16 -8.25 0.18
N VAL A 146 -20.90 -7.76 -0.78
CA VAL A 146 -21.61 -6.47 -0.72
C VAL A 146 -23.02 -6.77 -0.21
N LEU A 147 -23.36 -6.23 0.96
CA LEU A 147 -24.62 -6.51 1.65
C LEU A 147 -25.68 -5.46 1.30
N ASP A 148 -26.95 -5.85 1.42
CA ASP A 148 -28.05 -4.91 1.28
C ASP A 148 -27.93 -3.82 2.38
N GLY A 149 -28.02 -2.56 1.97
CA GLY A 149 -27.88 -1.42 2.87
C GLY A 149 -26.42 -0.97 3.13
N ASP A 150 -25.42 -1.60 2.48
CA ASP A 150 -24.07 -1.08 2.54
C ASP A 150 -23.98 0.33 1.97
N ASP A 151 -23.25 1.17 2.66
CA ASP A 151 -22.68 2.42 2.15
C ASP A 151 -21.17 2.27 1.89
N GLU A 152 -20.56 3.33 1.39
CA GLU A 152 -19.13 3.33 1.10
C GLU A 152 -18.27 3.01 2.34
N SER A 153 -18.67 3.50 3.51
CA SER A 153 -17.91 3.31 4.76
C SER A 153 -17.99 1.89 5.30
N THR A 154 -19.16 1.26 5.24
CA THR A 154 -19.38 -0.12 5.71
C THR A 154 -18.66 -1.12 4.81
N LEU A 155 -18.72 -0.92 3.49
CA LEU A 155 -18.01 -1.74 2.53
C LEU A 155 -16.48 -1.55 2.68
N ALA A 156 -16.01 -0.31 2.79
CA ALA A 156 -14.58 -0.01 3.00
C ALA A 156 -14.03 -0.66 4.27
N ALA A 157 -14.78 -0.61 5.38
CA ALA A 157 -14.36 -1.26 6.63
C ALA A 157 -14.23 -2.77 6.48
N ARG A 158 -15.16 -3.40 5.76
CA ARG A 158 -15.14 -4.86 5.50
C ARG A 158 -13.97 -5.25 4.61
N VAL A 159 -13.67 -4.47 3.57
CA VAL A 159 -12.50 -4.67 2.70
C VAL A 159 -11.21 -4.46 3.49
N LEU A 160 -11.12 -3.39 4.28
CA LEU A 160 -9.94 -3.08 5.10
C LEU A 160 -9.58 -4.20 6.07
N ALA A 161 -10.56 -4.87 6.66
CA ALA A 161 -10.33 -6.04 7.51
C ALA A 161 -9.63 -7.17 6.74
N GLN A 162 -9.97 -7.36 5.46
CA GLN A 162 -9.29 -8.34 4.61
C GLN A 162 -7.90 -7.86 4.17
N GLU A 163 -7.72 -6.58 3.89
CA GLU A 163 -6.39 -6.01 3.60
C GLU A 163 -5.42 -6.31 4.75
N HIS A 164 -5.83 -6.04 5.99
CA HIS A 164 -5.01 -6.31 7.17
C HIS A 164 -4.67 -7.80 7.35
N ARG A 165 -5.52 -8.69 6.85
CA ARG A 165 -5.31 -10.13 6.91
C ARG A 165 -4.35 -10.63 5.86
N ILE A 166 -4.49 -10.17 4.60
CA ILE A 166 -3.73 -10.74 3.48
C ILE A 166 -2.40 -10.02 3.20
N TYR A 167 -2.28 -8.74 3.55
CA TYR A 167 -1.08 -7.98 3.22
C TYR A 167 0.18 -8.47 3.98
N PRO A 168 0.11 -8.95 5.23
CA PRO A 168 1.25 -9.52 5.93
C PRO A 168 1.64 -10.94 5.49
N GLN A 169 0.83 -11.65 4.71
CA GLN A 169 1.08 -13.02 4.25
C GLN A 169 2.13 -13.06 3.12
#